data_4a707495f074ae8867bd3eb6cac73c4e
#
_entry.id   4a707495f074ae8867bd3eb6cac73c4e
#
_cell.length_a   1.000
_cell.length_b   1.000
_cell.length_c   1.000
_cell.angle_alpha   90.00
_cell.angle_beta   90.00
_cell.angle_gamma   90.00
#
_symmetry.space_group_name_H-M   'P 1'
#
loop_
_entity.id
_entity.type
_entity.pdbx_description
1 polymer ?
#
loop_
_entity_poly.entity_id
_entity_poly.type
_entity_poly.pdbx_seq_one_letter_code
_entity_poly.pdbx_strand_id
1 'polypeptide(L)'
;MNMNQNKSSTSMSSSPDQQHSQSMNTIKNPKPPYEPKVKGPEMNDRDRVNDILALEKYLTDSFNVSAREASHPRLHEDILTVLTETHRCQYSMYELMFRKGHYKLEAEDQQKLDQSYQQFNNYSTQFPYPSTSAKTIM
;
A
#
# COMPACT_ATOMS: atom_id res chain seq x y z
N MET A 1 43.01 54.10 -27.59
CA MET A 1 41.65 53.49 -27.74
C MET A 1 41.49 52.43 -26.66
N ASN A 2 40.72 52.79 -25.66
CA ASN A 2 40.50 51.96 -24.44
C ASN A 2 39.19 51.22 -24.58
N MET A 3 39.22 49.91 -24.65
CA MET A 3 37.98 49.10 -24.54
C MET A 3 37.94 48.44 -23.19
N ASN A 4 37.05 48.95 -22.38
CA ASN A 4 36.71 48.47 -21.05
C ASN A 4 35.75 47.29 -21.19
N GLN A 5 36.15 46.06 -20.84
CA GLN A 5 35.27 44.94 -20.75
C GLN A 5 34.78 44.74 -19.31
N ASN A 6 33.57 45.08 -19.11
CA ASN A 6 32.83 44.89 -17.87
C ASN A 6 32.37 43.42 -17.75
N LYS A 7 32.97 42.66 -16.84
CA LYS A 7 32.53 41.32 -16.47
C LYS A 7 31.47 41.45 -15.38
N SER A 8 30.23 41.29 -15.72
CA SER A 8 29.14 41.10 -14.77
C SER A 8 29.18 39.65 -14.28
N SER A 9 29.56 39.45 -13.05
CA SER A 9 29.44 38.18 -12.33
C SER A 9 27.99 38.03 -11.85
N THR A 10 27.25 37.16 -12.53
CA THR A 10 25.92 36.72 -12.06
C THR A 10 26.10 35.66 -10.99
N SER A 11 25.90 36.05 -9.75
CA SER A 11 25.80 35.15 -8.62
C SER A 11 24.49 34.34 -8.75
N MET A 12 24.61 33.05 -9.04
CA MET A 12 23.49 32.10 -8.89
C MET A 12 23.26 31.88 -7.40
N SER A 13 22.18 32.47 -6.88
CA SER A 13 21.62 32.12 -5.60
C SER A 13 21.03 30.72 -5.69
N SER A 14 21.67 29.75 -5.04
CA SER A 14 21.08 28.44 -4.76
C SER A 14 19.89 28.64 -3.83
N SER A 15 18.71 28.34 -4.32
CA SER A 15 17.50 28.26 -3.50
C SER A 15 17.62 27.04 -2.58
N PRO A 16 17.45 27.21 -1.27
CA PRO A 16 17.33 26.09 -0.35
C PRO A 16 15.88 25.58 -0.35
N ASP A 17 15.75 24.31 -0.03
CA ASP A 17 14.56 23.67 0.48
C ASP A 17 13.40 23.38 -0.49
N GLN A 18 13.59 22.35 -1.28
CA GLN A 18 12.47 21.45 -1.52
C GLN A 18 12.24 20.60 -0.26
N GLN A 19 11.61 21.18 0.76
CA GLN A 19 10.98 20.42 1.82
C GLN A 19 9.96 19.50 1.15
N HIS A 20 10.22 18.20 1.21
CA HIS A 20 9.26 17.17 0.93
C HIS A 20 8.01 17.44 1.77
N SER A 21 6.97 17.95 1.15
CA SER A 21 5.64 17.98 1.73
C SER A 21 5.24 16.52 1.93
N GLN A 22 5.43 16.01 3.14
CA GLN A 22 4.89 14.72 3.55
C GLN A 22 3.38 14.82 3.34
N SER A 23 2.84 14.03 2.46
CA SER A 23 1.40 13.93 2.22
C SER A 23 0.70 13.80 3.58
N MET A 24 -0.25 14.71 3.86
CA MET A 24 -0.99 14.71 5.15
C MET A 24 -1.82 13.43 5.35
N ASN A 25 -1.98 12.61 4.32
CA ASN A 25 -2.74 11.37 4.33
C ASN A 25 -1.93 10.13 4.73
N THR A 26 -0.64 10.27 5.05
CA THR A 26 0.18 9.11 5.45
C THR A 26 -0.18 8.67 6.87
N ILE A 27 -0.58 7.43 7.01
CA ILE A 27 -0.76 6.80 8.33
C ILE A 27 0.63 6.58 8.93
N LYS A 28 0.87 7.23 10.08
CA LYS A 28 2.16 7.13 10.76
C LYS A 28 2.36 5.72 11.29
N ASN A 29 3.37 5.04 10.75
CA ASN A 29 3.88 3.79 11.29
C ASN A 29 5.18 4.03 12.08
N PRO A 30 5.61 3.06 12.89
CA PRO A 30 6.89 3.16 13.57
C PRO A 30 8.03 3.42 12.59
N LYS A 31 8.96 4.29 12.98
CA LYS A 31 10.19 4.46 12.19
C LYS A 31 11.13 3.31 12.49
N PRO A 32 11.81 2.74 11.49
CA PRO A 32 12.84 1.75 11.74
C PRO A 32 13.97 2.39 12.58
N PRO A 33 14.60 1.63 13.49
CA PRO A 33 15.66 2.15 14.35
C PRO A 33 16.88 2.62 13.54
N TYR A 34 17.07 2.06 12.37
CA TYR A 34 18.04 2.52 11.38
C TYR A 34 17.63 2.04 9.98
N GLU A 35 18.01 2.79 8.97
CA GLU A 35 17.94 2.35 7.57
C GLU A 35 19.36 2.08 7.07
N PRO A 36 19.57 0.99 6.31
CA PRO A 36 20.86 0.75 5.66
C PRO A 36 21.19 1.92 4.74
N LYS A 37 22.32 2.58 4.96
CA LYS A 37 22.74 3.72 4.12
C LYS A 37 23.19 3.31 2.72
N VAL A 38 23.63 2.07 2.58
CA VAL A 38 24.11 1.51 1.31
C VAL A 38 23.51 0.13 1.13
N LYS A 39 22.92 -0.12 -0.04
CA LYS A 39 22.51 -1.46 -0.46
C LYS A 39 23.71 -2.15 -1.10
N GLY A 40 24.25 -3.15 -0.38
CA GLY A 40 25.19 -4.12 -0.95
C GLY A 40 24.45 -5.21 -1.75
N PRO A 41 25.17 -6.19 -2.29
CA PRO A 41 24.59 -7.35 -2.96
C PRO A 41 23.82 -8.27 -2.00
N GLU A 42 24.06 -8.13 -0.71
CA GLU A 42 23.41 -8.94 0.32
C GLU A 42 22.05 -8.38 0.72
N MET A 43 21.07 -9.26 0.84
CA MET A 43 19.74 -8.89 1.34
C MET A 43 19.80 -8.57 2.84
N ASN A 44 19.29 -7.40 3.22
CA ASN A 44 19.06 -7.05 4.62
C ASN A 44 17.71 -7.61 5.11
N ASP A 45 17.40 -7.44 6.39
CA ASP A 45 16.17 -8.00 6.99
C ASP A 45 14.89 -7.42 6.36
N ARG A 46 14.90 -6.14 5.99
CA ARG A 46 13.78 -5.53 5.27
C ARG A 46 13.56 -6.19 3.91
N ASP A 47 14.64 -6.41 3.17
CA ASP A 47 14.57 -7.00 1.83
C ASP A 47 14.07 -8.45 1.91
N ARG A 48 14.54 -9.22 2.91
CA ARG A 48 14.09 -10.60 3.14
C ARG A 48 12.61 -10.69 3.49
N VAL A 49 12.12 -9.84 4.41
CA VAL A 49 10.70 -9.85 4.79
C VAL A 49 9.83 -9.35 3.63
N ASN A 50 10.31 -8.38 2.85
CA ASN A 50 9.61 -7.90 1.67
C ASN A 50 9.53 -8.98 0.57
N ASP A 51 10.57 -9.75 0.39
CA ASP A 51 10.59 -10.87 -0.56
C ASP A 51 9.59 -11.95 -0.16
N ILE A 52 9.56 -12.33 1.13
CA ILE A 52 8.56 -13.26 1.66
C ILE A 52 7.14 -12.71 1.45
N LEU A 53 6.90 -11.44 1.77
CA LEU A 53 5.59 -10.81 1.57
C LEU A 53 5.16 -10.82 0.10
N ALA A 54 6.08 -10.55 -0.82
CA ALA A 54 5.82 -10.59 -2.25
C ALA A 54 5.50 -12.02 -2.73
N LEU A 55 6.25 -13.01 -2.22
CA LEU A 55 6.01 -14.43 -2.52
C LEU A 55 4.64 -14.89 -2.02
N GLU A 56 4.27 -14.55 -0.78
CA GLU A 56 2.96 -14.91 -0.23
C GLU A 56 1.79 -14.31 -1.04
N LYS A 57 1.92 -13.07 -1.52
CA LYS A 57 0.94 -12.45 -2.42
C LYS A 57 0.83 -13.20 -3.73
N TYR A 58 1.95 -13.61 -4.30
CA TYR A 58 1.96 -14.40 -5.53
C TYR A 58 1.34 -15.79 -5.33
N LEU A 59 1.62 -16.44 -4.20
CA LEU A 59 1.06 -17.74 -3.87
C LEU A 59 -0.45 -17.68 -3.66
N THR A 60 -0.99 -16.62 -3.03
CA THR A 60 -2.45 -16.45 -2.89
C THR A 60 -3.14 -16.38 -4.24
N ASP A 61 -2.60 -15.64 -5.19
CA ASP A 61 -3.14 -15.58 -6.55
C ASP A 61 -3.10 -16.94 -7.24
N SER A 62 -1.98 -17.66 -7.12
CA SER A 62 -1.79 -18.98 -7.73
C SER A 62 -2.73 -20.03 -7.13
N PHE A 63 -2.86 -20.08 -5.81
CA PHE A 63 -3.78 -21.03 -5.15
C PHE A 63 -5.25 -20.68 -5.42
N ASN A 64 -5.61 -19.41 -5.55
CA ASN A 64 -6.95 -19.02 -5.94
C ASN A 64 -7.31 -19.52 -7.35
N VAL A 65 -6.38 -19.45 -8.30
CA VAL A 65 -6.57 -20.05 -9.64
C VAL A 65 -6.70 -21.56 -9.53
N SER A 66 -5.81 -22.21 -8.77
CA SER A 66 -5.82 -23.68 -8.60
C SER A 66 -7.13 -24.17 -7.97
N ALA A 67 -7.70 -23.45 -6.99
CA ALA A 67 -8.97 -23.80 -6.37
C ALA A 67 -10.12 -23.77 -7.37
N ARG A 68 -10.16 -22.77 -8.28
CA ARG A 68 -11.22 -22.69 -9.31
C ARG A 68 -11.14 -23.82 -10.35
N GLU A 69 -9.95 -24.32 -10.62
CA GLU A 69 -9.71 -25.37 -11.62
C GLU A 69 -9.78 -26.78 -11.02
N ALA A 70 -9.79 -26.94 -9.70
CA ALA A 70 -9.80 -28.22 -9.02
C ALA A 70 -11.17 -28.92 -9.18
N SER A 71 -11.21 -29.94 -10.01
CA SER A 71 -12.45 -30.72 -10.27
C SER A 71 -12.76 -31.78 -9.22
N HIS A 72 -11.74 -32.23 -8.45
CA HIS A 72 -11.95 -33.24 -7.41
C HIS A 72 -12.29 -32.59 -6.07
N PRO A 73 -13.44 -32.91 -5.43
CA PRO A 73 -13.92 -32.20 -4.23
C PRO A 73 -12.88 -32.12 -3.09
N ARG A 74 -12.23 -33.23 -2.76
CA ARG A 74 -11.23 -33.26 -1.69
C ARG A 74 -10.02 -32.40 -2.01
N LEU A 75 -9.52 -32.42 -3.26
CA LEU A 75 -8.43 -31.58 -3.69
C LEU A 75 -8.82 -30.09 -3.63
N HIS A 76 -10.05 -29.77 -4.02
CA HIS A 76 -10.57 -28.40 -3.91
C HIS A 76 -10.54 -27.90 -2.46
N GLU A 77 -11.04 -28.68 -1.49
CA GLU A 77 -11.00 -28.32 -0.07
C GLU A 77 -9.58 -28.20 0.49
N ASP A 78 -8.68 -29.08 0.10
CA ASP A 78 -7.28 -29.02 0.51
C ASP A 78 -6.62 -27.71 -0.01
N ILE A 79 -6.87 -27.33 -1.26
CA ILE A 79 -6.37 -26.08 -1.83
C ILE A 79 -6.99 -24.86 -1.13
N LEU A 80 -8.29 -24.84 -0.82
CA LEU A 80 -8.92 -23.76 -0.06
C LEU A 80 -8.30 -23.59 1.33
N THR A 81 -7.96 -24.71 1.98
CA THR A 81 -7.25 -24.68 3.27
C THR A 81 -5.91 -24.00 3.14
N VAL A 82 -5.07 -24.43 2.18
CA VAL A 82 -3.76 -23.84 1.92
C VAL A 82 -3.88 -22.36 1.54
N LEU A 83 -4.84 -22.00 0.68
CA LEU A 83 -5.10 -20.62 0.29
C LEU A 83 -5.41 -19.74 1.52
N THR A 84 -6.24 -20.24 2.43
CA THR A 84 -6.59 -19.52 3.67
C THR A 84 -5.37 -19.32 4.56
N GLU A 85 -4.52 -20.34 4.71
CA GLU A 85 -3.29 -20.25 5.50
C GLU A 85 -2.28 -19.28 4.87
N THR A 86 -2.13 -19.29 3.54
CA THR A 86 -1.28 -18.37 2.80
C THR A 86 -1.74 -16.92 3.00
N HIS A 87 -3.04 -16.63 2.94
CA HIS A 87 -3.59 -15.31 3.24
C HIS A 87 -3.27 -14.85 4.67
N ARG A 88 -3.38 -15.73 5.65
CA ARG A 88 -3.03 -15.42 7.05
C ARG A 88 -1.53 -15.12 7.21
N CYS A 89 -0.68 -15.91 6.55
CA CYS A 89 0.76 -15.68 6.53
C CYS A 89 1.08 -14.33 5.89
N GLN A 90 0.53 -14.05 4.72
CA GLN A 90 0.68 -12.79 4.01
C GLN A 90 0.30 -11.59 4.89
N TYR A 91 -0.85 -11.67 5.57
CA TYR A 91 -1.31 -10.60 6.46
C TYR A 91 -0.36 -10.40 7.64
N SER A 92 0.13 -11.48 8.25
CA SER A 92 1.10 -11.41 9.35
C SER A 92 2.43 -10.77 8.92
N MET A 93 2.92 -11.08 7.70
CA MET A 93 4.11 -10.45 7.13
C MET A 93 3.88 -8.97 6.86
N TYR A 94 2.71 -8.60 6.32
CA TYR A 94 2.33 -7.21 6.13
C TYR A 94 2.33 -6.43 7.46
N GLU A 95 1.70 -6.95 8.52
CA GLU A 95 1.70 -6.32 9.84
C GLU A 95 3.11 -6.18 10.42
N LEU A 96 3.95 -7.21 10.24
CA LEU A 96 5.36 -7.16 10.66
C LEU A 96 6.09 -6.01 9.95
N MET A 97 5.93 -5.89 8.63
CA MET A 97 6.53 -4.82 7.84
C MET A 97 6.04 -3.44 8.30
N PHE A 98 4.73 -3.31 8.56
CA PHE A 98 4.16 -2.06 9.05
C PHE A 98 4.72 -1.69 10.44
N ARG A 99 4.74 -2.62 11.40
CA ARG A 99 5.29 -2.39 12.75
C ARG A 99 6.77 -2.03 12.73
N LYS A 100 7.53 -2.59 11.79
CA LYS A 100 8.96 -2.27 11.63
C LYS A 100 9.21 -0.97 10.85
N GLY A 101 8.18 -0.29 10.39
CA GLY A 101 8.31 0.94 9.62
C GLY A 101 8.75 0.75 8.16
N HIS A 102 8.70 -0.48 7.66
CA HIS A 102 9.11 -0.84 6.30
C HIS A 102 7.97 -0.84 5.28
N TYR A 103 6.73 -0.69 5.75
CA TYR A 103 5.54 -0.58 4.91
C TYR A 103 4.79 0.71 5.21
N LYS A 104 4.50 1.48 4.18
CA LYS A 104 3.80 2.77 4.29
C LYS A 104 2.32 2.57 3.98
N LEU A 105 1.46 3.14 4.80
CA LEU A 105 0.03 3.26 4.53
C LEU A 105 -0.33 4.71 4.27
N GLU A 106 -1.24 4.93 3.34
CA GLU A 106 -1.83 6.23 3.06
C GLU A 106 -3.34 6.12 3.26
N ALA A 107 -3.90 7.04 4.05
CA ALA A 107 -5.34 7.14 4.21
C ALA A 107 -5.94 7.70 2.92
N GLU A 108 -7.09 7.17 2.52
CA GLU A 108 -7.83 7.73 1.39
C GLU A 108 -8.42 9.09 1.78
N ASP A 109 -8.59 9.95 0.79
CA ASP A 109 -9.19 11.26 0.95
C ASP A 109 -10.67 11.15 1.36
N GLN A 110 -11.07 11.89 2.41
CA GLN A 110 -12.44 11.84 2.93
C GLN A 110 -13.47 12.23 1.86
N GLN A 111 -13.15 13.19 1.01
CA GLN A 111 -14.06 13.63 -0.06
C GLN A 111 -14.32 12.51 -1.08
N LYS A 112 -13.29 11.70 -1.40
CA LYS A 112 -13.48 10.55 -2.29
C LYS A 112 -14.31 9.46 -1.64
N LEU A 113 -14.14 9.23 -0.35
CA LEU A 113 -14.97 8.29 0.41
C LEU A 113 -16.44 8.71 0.40
N ASP A 114 -16.70 10.00 0.66
CA ASP A 114 -18.06 10.57 0.66
C ASP A 114 -18.69 10.49 -0.72
N GLN A 115 -17.94 10.81 -1.78
CA GLN A 115 -18.42 10.68 -3.17
C GLN A 115 -18.77 9.23 -3.51
N SER A 116 -17.90 8.28 -3.16
CA SER A 116 -18.16 6.86 -3.38
C SER A 116 -19.38 6.38 -2.61
N TYR A 117 -19.50 6.77 -1.35
CA TYR A 117 -20.69 6.46 -0.53
C TYR A 117 -21.98 6.97 -1.17
N GLN A 118 -22.00 8.24 -1.58
CA GLN A 118 -23.17 8.84 -2.24
C GLN A 118 -23.51 8.13 -3.55
N GLN A 119 -22.51 7.78 -4.35
CA GLN A 119 -22.70 7.04 -5.59
C GLN A 119 -23.40 5.68 -5.33
N PHE A 120 -22.87 4.88 -4.41
CA PHE A 120 -23.45 3.57 -4.10
C PHE A 120 -24.80 3.69 -3.41
N ASN A 121 -24.99 4.71 -2.58
CA ASN A 121 -26.29 4.96 -1.97
C ASN A 121 -27.36 5.30 -3.01
N ASN A 122 -27.03 6.06 -4.05
CA ASN A 122 -27.94 6.33 -5.16
C ASN A 122 -28.30 5.06 -5.95
N TYR A 123 -27.38 4.10 -6.06
CA TYR A 123 -27.66 2.80 -6.70
C TYR A 123 -28.59 1.93 -5.88
N SER A 124 -28.79 2.19 -4.60
CA SER A 124 -29.70 1.42 -3.74
C SER A 124 -31.15 1.45 -4.26
N THR A 125 -31.54 2.52 -4.96
CA THR A 125 -32.87 2.64 -5.59
C THR A 125 -33.11 1.68 -6.75
N GLN A 126 -32.03 1.07 -7.28
CA GLN A 126 -32.11 0.09 -8.38
C GLN A 126 -32.37 -1.34 -7.87
N PHE A 127 -32.26 -1.57 -6.57
CA PHE A 127 -32.53 -2.88 -6.00
C PHE A 127 -34.03 -3.12 -5.88
N PRO A 128 -34.52 -4.34 -6.18
CA PRO A 128 -35.92 -4.67 -6.14
C PRO A 128 -36.50 -4.78 -4.70
N TYR A 129 -35.62 -4.67 -3.70
CA TYR A 129 -36.02 -4.74 -2.30
C TYR A 129 -36.09 -3.32 -1.70
N PRO A 130 -37.11 -3.00 -0.93
CA PRO A 130 -37.18 -1.71 -0.24
C PRO A 130 -35.97 -1.61 0.70
N SER A 131 -35.26 -0.49 0.59
CA SER A 131 -34.18 -0.16 1.53
C SER A 131 -34.78 -0.11 2.93
N THR A 132 -34.55 -1.13 3.72
CA THR A 132 -34.87 -1.11 5.16
C THR A 132 -33.98 -0.04 5.74
N SER A 133 -34.57 1.13 6.03
CA SER A 133 -33.89 2.20 6.75
C SER A 133 -33.19 1.59 7.95
N ALA A 134 -31.85 1.71 7.98
CA ALA A 134 -31.05 1.24 9.10
C ALA A 134 -31.64 1.83 10.38
N LYS A 135 -32.38 1.02 11.16
CA LYS A 135 -32.76 1.39 12.50
C LYS A 135 -31.47 1.68 13.25
N THR A 136 -31.29 2.94 13.60
CA THR A 136 -30.28 3.44 14.52
C THR A 136 -30.19 2.49 15.70
N ILE A 137 -29.11 1.74 15.79
CA ILE A 137 -28.75 1.02 17.00
C ILE A 137 -28.10 2.07 17.88
N MET A 138 -28.86 2.56 18.88
CA MET A 138 -28.33 3.30 20.01
C MET A 138 -27.55 2.36 20.92
#